data_751efdddfddc2b2194c99c62750ca875
#
_entry.id   751efdddfddc2b2194c99c62750ca875
#
_cell.length_a   1.000
_cell.length_b   1.000
_cell.length_c   1.000
_cell.angle_alpha   90.00
_cell.angle_beta   90.00
_cell.angle_gamma   90.00
#
_symmetry.space_group_name_H-M   'P 1'
#
loop_
_entity.id
_entity.type
_entity.pdbx_description
1 polymer ?
#
loop_
_entity_poly.entity_id
_entity_poly.type
_entity_poly.pdbx_seq_one_letter_code
_entity_poly.pdbx_strand_id
1 'polypeptide(L)'
;MKLIENATAEKLRGGFYTPEPIAEFILRWGINGSTDFDILEPSCGDGVFLEQLKELKSKYKSITAIEFDEIEAQKAEKIVLKNKQIINDDFHTYCNNTLQRFDLIVGNPPYIRYQFFDRKQQVEAGDIFIKAGLTYSKLTNAWVSFVVGSSLLLKDKGGKIGFVLPAEILQVSFALQLRKFIAQFYNKINIISFEKLVFPDIQQEVVLLLCEKNGSKEHNIEHIELKDASELKTLDTAKLKSPQKKIDFKSNKWTFYFLEQEEIDFLENIAKKRNISTLGKYAKVEVGITTGSNDFFTVPLTTVEEYDLHDYAKPMVGRSVQVNSVIFTEKDWEKNKFSKAKAHLLAFPDKQNLNQKNGAVKYIAHGESLGIHKGYKTGIRNDWFVVPSLKISDALFIRRNNLYPRLIINEAGAYTTDTMHRVFVKQGTDINALTASYYNSLSLAFTEVSGRSHGGGVLELMPNEAEKVLLPYHTDNAKLLSQIDKLIRDKTDIEEVLKMTNQIILKEHYGLTQKEINLTHRIWKKLSSRRLNRNKI
;
A
#
# COMPACT_ATOMS: atom_id res chain seq x y z
N MET A 1 -16.40 10.44 6.86
CA MET A 1 -17.81 10.09 7.05
C MET A 1 -18.63 10.04 5.75
N LYS A 2 -18.22 10.72 4.67
CA LYS A 2 -18.91 10.65 3.35
C LYS A 2 -18.79 9.31 2.57
N LEU A 3 -18.01 8.33 3.05
CA LEU A 3 -17.84 7.02 2.40
C LEU A 3 -18.86 5.97 2.85
N ILE A 4 -19.65 6.24 3.87
CA ILE A 4 -20.64 5.29 4.42
C ILE A 4 -22.03 5.47 3.76
N GLU A 5 -22.37 6.69 3.34
CA GLU A 5 -23.69 7.00 2.77
C GLU A 5 -23.90 6.47 1.34
N ASN A 6 -22.84 6.06 0.62
CA ASN A 6 -22.91 5.51 -0.76
C ASN A 6 -22.37 4.08 -0.90
N ALA A 7 -22.10 3.38 0.21
CA ALA A 7 -21.72 1.98 0.14
C ALA A 7 -22.98 1.11 0.08
N THR A 8 -23.16 0.35 -1.00
CA THR A 8 -24.18 -0.70 -1.05
C THR A 8 -23.97 -1.69 0.08
N ALA A 9 -25.01 -2.38 0.54
CA ALA A 9 -24.91 -3.42 1.57
C ALA A 9 -23.84 -4.47 1.22
N GLU A 10 -23.65 -4.76 -0.07
CA GLU A 10 -22.60 -5.64 -0.60
C GLU A 10 -21.18 -5.11 -0.34
N LYS A 11 -20.92 -3.82 -0.54
CA LYS A 11 -19.63 -3.20 -0.23
C LYS A 11 -19.31 -3.18 1.26
N LEU A 12 -20.32 -3.07 2.11
CA LEU A 12 -20.14 -3.12 3.57
C LEU A 12 -19.83 -4.53 4.06
N ARG A 13 -20.33 -5.57 3.36
CA ARG A 13 -20.02 -6.98 3.66
C ARG A 13 -18.66 -7.43 3.12
N GLY A 14 -17.99 -6.62 2.27
CA GLY A 14 -16.71 -6.99 1.65
C GLY A 14 -16.81 -8.16 0.67
N GLY A 15 -18.03 -8.50 0.25
CA GLY A 15 -18.31 -9.57 -0.69
C GLY A 15 -18.00 -9.13 -2.12
N PHE A 16 -16.95 -9.71 -2.70
CA PHE A 16 -16.61 -9.56 -4.10
C PHE A 16 -16.69 -10.94 -4.75
N TYR A 17 -17.61 -11.10 -5.70
CA TYR A 17 -17.77 -12.37 -6.41
C TYR A 17 -16.53 -12.69 -7.23
N THR A 18 -15.97 -13.86 -6.98
CA THR A 18 -14.75 -14.30 -7.68
C THR A 18 -15.08 -14.62 -9.14
N PRO A 19 -14.34 -14.10 -10.13
CA PRO A 19 -14.51 -14.53 -11.51
C PRO A 19 -14.27 -16.03 -11.69
N GLU A 20 -15.13 -16.70 -12.45
CA GLU A 20 -15.06 -18.15 -12.72
C GLU A 20 -13.66 -18.65 -13.14
N PRO A 21 -12.91 -17.97 -14.05
CA PRO A 21 -11.58 -18.43 -14.45
C PRO A 21 -10.58 -18.51 -13.28
N ILE A 22 -10.76 -17.68 -12.26
CA ILE A 22 -9.90 -17.69 -11.07
C ILE A 22 -10.26 -18.85 -10.15
N ALA A 23 -11.53 -19.06 -9.88
CA ALA A 23 -12.00 -20.19 -9.06
C ALA A 23 -11.62 -21.53 -9.71
N GLU A 24 -11.86 -21.65 -11.02
CA GLU A 24 -11.44 -22.82 -11.82
C GLU A 24 -9.93 -23.09 -11.69
N PHE A 25 -9.11 -22.05 -11.90
CA PHE A 25 -7.66 -22.19 -11.83
C PHE A 25 -7.16 -22.63 -10.46
N ILE A 26 -7.67 -22.01 -9.39
CA ILE A 26 -7.27 -22.34 -8.02
C ILE A 26 -7.64 -23.80 -7.69
N LEU A 27 -8.83 -24.25 -8.08
CA LEU A 27 -9.26 -25.63 -7.89
C LEU A 27 -8.40 -26.60 -8.70
N ARG A 28 -8.17 -26.34 -9.98
CA ARG A 28 -7.33 -27.16 -10.86
C ARG A 28 -5.91 -27.29 -10.34
N TRP A 29 -5.33 -26.18 -9.85
CA TRP A 29 -4.02 -26.19 -9.20
C TRP A 29 -4.04 -27.00 -7.89
N GLY A 30 -5.04 -26.78 -7.03
CA GLY A 30 -5.14 -27.39 -5.73
C GLY A 30 -5.33 -28.90 -5.80
N ILE A 31 -6.26 -29.35 -6.60
CA ILE A 31 -6.62 -30.76 -6.76
C ILE A 31 -5.52 -31.55 -7.51
N ASN A 32 -5.00 -31.01 -8.61
CA ASN A 32 -3.87 -31.53 -9.40
C ASN A 32 -3.83 -33.06 -9.51
N GLY A 33 -4.96 -33.68 -9.93
CA GLY A 33 -5.08 -35.12 -10.12
C GLY A 33 -5.32 -35.97 -8.86
N SER A 34 -5.37 -35.37 -7.69
CA SER A 34 -5.81 -36.09 -6.46
C SER A 34 -7.29 -36.44 -6.53
N THR A 35 -7.67 -37.54 -5.90
CA THR A 35 -9.06 -38.04 -5.90
C THR A 35 -9.68 -38.14 -4.51
N ASP A 36 -8.91 -37.85 -3.45
CA ASP A 36 -9.30 -38.11 -2.04
C ASP A 36 -9.02 -36.91 -1.14
N PHE A 37 -9.34 -35.70 -1.64
CA PHE A 37 -9.15 -34.47 -0.87
C PHE A 37 -10.39 -34.10 -0.08
N ASP A 38 -10.20 -33.77 1.19
CA ASP A 38 -11.14 -33.00 2.00
C ASP A 38 -10.90 -31.51 1.72
N ILE A 39 -11.91 -30.83 1.17
CA ILE A 39 -11.83 -29.43 0.73
C ILE A 39 -12.61 -28.54 1.70
N LEU A 40 -12.08 -27.35 2.01
CA LEU A 40 -12.77 -26.29 2.74
C LEU A 40 -12.83 -25.01 1.92
N GLU A 41 -13.98 -24.37 1.92
CA GLU A 41 -14.18 -22.99 1.46
C GLU A 41 -14.69 -22.14 2.64
N PRO A 42 -13.86 -21.25 3.23
CA PRO A 42 -14.18 -20.58 4.49
C PRO A 42 -15.14 -19.37 4.36
N SER A 43 -15.48 -18.97 3.13
CA SER A 43 -16.43 -17.89 2.82
C SER A 43 -16.94 -18.07 1.39
N CYS A 44 -17.97 -18.92 1.24
CA CYS A 44 -18.35 -19.39 -0.09
C CYS A 44 -19.24 -18.43 -0.88
N GLY A 45 -19.86 -17.44 -0.23
CA GLY A 45 -20.81 -16.56 -0.88
C GLY A 45 -21.92 -17.35 -1.57
N ASP A 46 -22.22 -17.00 -2.82
CA ASP A 46 -23.19 -17.69 -3.67
C ASP A 46 -22.69 -19.04 -4.24
N GLY A 47 -21.40 -19.41 -4.00
CA GLY A 47 -20.88 -20.73 -4.31
C GLY A 47 -20.10 -20.87 -5.63
N VAL A 48 -19.41 -19.84 -6.11
CA VAL A 48 -18.66 -19.90 -7.37
C VAL A 48 -17.61 -21.03 -7.39
N PHE A 49 -16.89 -21.27 -6.30
CA PHE A 49 -15.94 -22.39 -6.21
C PHE A 49 -16.66 -23.74 -6.24
N LEU A 50 -17.85 -23.84 -5.65
CA LEU A 50 -18.68 -25.05 -5.70
C LEU A 50 -19.13 -25.33 -7.14
N GLU A 51 -19.58 -24.31 -7.87
CA GLU A 51 -19.96 -24.46 -9.29
C GLU A 51 -18.78 -24.89 -10.14
N GLN A 52 -17.62 -24.25 -9.98
CA GLN A 52 -16.43 -24.61 -10.72
C GLN A 52 -15.92 -26.02 -10.37
N LEU A 53 -16.07 -26.47 -9.12
CA LEU A 53 -15.75 -27.85 -8.73
C LEU A 53 -16.66 -28.86 -9.45
N LYS A 54 -17.93 -28.54 -9.62
CA LYS A 54 -18.90 -29.33 -10.38
C LYS A 54 -18.54 -29.40 -11.87
N GLU A 55 -18.21 -28.25 -12.48
CA GLU A 55 -17.84 -28.16 -13.89
C GLU A 55 -16.54 -28.92 -14.22
N LEU A 56 -15.55 -28.86 -13.34
CA LEU A 56 -14.29 -29.59 -13.46
C LEU A 56 -14.45 -31.11 -13.40
N LYS A 57 -15.60 -31.62 -12.93
CA LYS A 57 -15.86 -33.05 -12.72
C LYS A 57 -14.74 -33.75 -11.94
N SER A 58 -14.04 -33.01 -11.10
CA SER A 58 -12.92 -33.51 -10.31
C SER A 58 -13.42 -34.49 -9.24
N LYS A 59 -12.61 -35.53 -8.99
CA LYS A 59 -12.88 -36.41 -7.85
C LYS A 59 -12.33 -35.74 -6.58
N TYR A 60 -13.09 -35.79 -5.52
CA TYR A 60 -12.73 -35.33 -4.17
C TYR A 60 -13.49 -36.20 -3.15
N LYS A 61 -13.06 -36.19 -1.91
CA LYS A 61 -13.68 -36.95 -0.83
C LYS A 61 -14.88 -36.21 -0.24
N SER A 62 -14.68 -34.98 0.19
CA SER A 62 -15.73 -34.12 0.74
C SER A 62 -15.42 -32.63 0.47
N ILE A 63 -16.47 -31.80 0.49
CA ILE A 63 -16.35 -30.36 0.51
C ILE A 63 -17.22 -29.77 1.61
N THR A 64 -16.60 -28.98 2.48
CA THR A 64 -17.25 -28.14 3.48
C THR A 64 -17.16 -26.70 3.03
N ALA A 65 -18.26 -25.98 2.99
CA ALA A 65 -18.31 -24.56 2.68
C ALA A 65 -19.02 -23.79 3.78
N ILE A 66 -18.46 -22.67 4.20
CA ILE A 66 -18.95 -21.83 5.28
C ILE A 66 -19.40 -20.52 4.70
N GLU A 67 -20.55 -20.02 5.11
CA GLU A 67 -21.06 -18.71 4.73
C GLU A 67 -21.82 -18.07 5.88
N PHE A 68 -21.49 -16.83 6.19
CA PHE A 68 -22.11 -16.07 7.27
C PHE A 68 -23.50 -15.54 6.90
N ASP A 69 -23.68 -15.12 5.65
CA ASP A 69 -24.95 -14.60 5.16
C ASP A 69 -25.89 -15.75 4.79
N GLU A 70 -27.05 -15.79 5.42
CA GLU A 70 -28.03 -16.86 5.22
C GLU A 70 -28.56 -16.93 3.77
N ILE A 71 -28.73 -15.76 3.12
CA ILE A 71 -29.23 -15.70 1.74
C ILE A 71 -28.22 -16.30 0.77
N GLU A 72 -26.94 -15.96 0.95
CA GLU A 72 -25.86 -16.49 0.12
C GLU A 72 -25.65 -18.00 0.40
N ALA A 73 -25.69 -18.41 1.66
CA ALA A 73 -25.62 -19.83 2.03
C ALA A 73 -26.75 -20.66 1.38
N GLN A 74 -27.98 -20.13 1.31
CA GLN A 74 -29.10 -20.78 0.63
C GLN A 74 -28.89 -20.90 -0.89
N LYS A 75 -28.14 -19.97 -1.52
CA LYS A 75 -27.76 -20.10 -2.94
C LYS A 75 -26.75 -21.22 -3.13
N ALA A 76 -25.71 -21.25 -2.31
CA ALA A 76 -24.67 -22.29 -2.32
C ALA A 76 -25.27 -23.69 -2.04
N GLU A 77 -26.31 -23.78 -1.20
CA GLU A 77 -26.99 -25.05 -0.90
C GLU A 77 -27.69 -25.65 -2.13
N LYS A 78 -28.17 -24.83 -3.06
CA LYS A 78 -28.82 -25.28 -4.30
C LYS A 78 -27.89 -25.94 -5.29
N ILE A 79 -26.57 -25.72 -5.16
CA ILE A 79 -25.57 -26.31 -6.05
C ILE A 79 -25.43 -27.80 -5.72
N VAL A 80 -25.75 -28.66 -6.67
CA VAL A 80 -25.71 -30.13 -6.46
C VAL A 80 -24.30 -30.64 -6.61
N LEU A 81 -23.72 -31.07 -5.49
CA LEU A 81 -22.39 -31.70 -5.39
C LEU A 81 -22.45 -32.92 -4.46
N LYS A 82 -21.60 -33.91 -4.75
CA LYS A 82 -21.49 -35.11 -3.93
C LYS A 82 -20.69 -34.79 -2.66
N ASN A 83 -21.12 -35.30 -1.50
CA ASN A 83 -20.44 -35.11 -0.20
C ASN A 83 -20.17 -33.63 0.13
N LYS A 84 -21.13 -32.79 -0.19
CA LYS A 84 -21.12 -31.35 0.13
C LYS A 84 -21.79 -31.11 1.50
N GLN A 85 -21.21 -30.20 2.27
CA GLN A 85 -21.80 -29.65 3.49
C GLN A 85 -21.70 -28.13 3.45
N ILE A 86 -22.82 -27.43 3.53
CA ILE A 86 -22.87 -25.98 3.72
C ILE A 86 -23.15 -25.71 5.21
N ILE A 87 -22.36 -24.79 5.79
CA ILE A 87 -22.49 -24.38 7.19
C ILE A 87 -22.77 -22.87 7.19
N ASN A 88 -23.98 -22.49 7.60
CA ASN A 88 -24.32 -21.09 7.79
C ASN A 88 -23.86 -20.65 9.18
N ASP A 89 -22.63 -20.17 9.28
CA ASP A 89 -21.99 -19.71 10.52
C ASP A 89 -20.82 -18.79 10.22
N ASP A 90 -20.27 -18.14 11.26
CA ASP A 90 -19.02 -17.39 11.15
C ASP A 90 -17.82 -18.33 11.08
N PHE A 91 -16.92 -18.06 10.12
CA PHE A 91 -15.70 -18.86 9.95
C PHE A 91 -14.82 -18.90 11.21
N HIS A 92 -14.72 -17.79 11.96
CA HIS A 92 -13.90 -17.76 13.17
C HIS A 92 -14.47 -18.68 14.25
N THR A 93 -15.82 -18.69 14.41
CA THR A 93 -16.52 -19.62 15.30
C THR A 93 -16.24 -21.06 14.89
N TYR A 94 -16.42 -21.38 13.61
CA TYR A 94 -16.12 -22.72 13.08
C TYR A 94 -14.66 -23.12 13.30
N CYS A 95 -13.73 -22.24 12.93
CA CYS A 95 -12.29 -22.49 13.04
C CYS A 95 -11.84 -22.76 14.48
N ASN A 96 -12.42 -22.06 15.45
CA ASN A 96 -12.08 -22.24 16.85
C ASN A 96 -12.60 -23.55 17.46
N ASN A 97 -13.69 -24.11 16.92
CA ASN A 97 -14.40 -25.24 17.49
C ASN A 97 -14.21 -26.56 16.72
N THR A 98 -13.77 -26.53 15.46
CA THR A 98 -13.62 -27.74 14.66
C THR A 98 -12.32 -28.49 14.92
N LEU A 99 -12.42 -29.85 14.92
CA LEU A 99 -11.25 -30.73 14.88
C LEU A 99 -10.92 -31.24 13.48
N GLN A 100 -11.75 -30.91 12.48
CA GLN A 100 -11.50 -31.31 11.09
C GLN A 100 -10.23 -30.70 10.54
N ARG A 101 -9.57 -31.42 9.63
CA ARG A 101 -8.39 -30.98 8.91
C ARG A 101 -8.58 -31.28 7.43
N PHE A 102 -8.11 -30.33 6.60
CA PHE A 102 -8.37 -30.32 5.17
C PHE A 102 -7.07 -30.45 4.36
N ASP A 103 -7.18 -31.09 3.21
CA ASP A 103 -6.07 -31.21 2.26
C ASP A 103 -5.93 -29.94 1.42
N LEU A 104 -7.07 -29.31 1.09
CA LEU A 104 -7.15 -28.13 0.25
C LEU A 104 -8.12 -27.11 0.86
N ILE A 105 -7.69 -25.87 1.01
CA ILE A 105 -8.55 -24.76 1.41
C ILE A 105 -8.49 -23.69 0.33
N VAL A 106 -9.64 -23.31 -0.20
CA VAL A 106 -9.77 -22.34 -1.31
C VAL A 106 -10.78 -21.27 -0.97
N GLY A 107 -10.66 -20.09 -1.57
CA GLY A 107 -11.68 -19.05 -1.40
C GLY A 107 -11.21 -17.64 -1.70
N ASN A 108 -12.13 -16.71 -1.53
CA ASN A 108 -11.93 -15.27 -1.60
C ASN A 108 -12.46 -14.65 -0.29
N PRO A 109 -11.62 -14.56 0.77
CA PRO A 109 -12.07 -14.07 2.07
C PRO A 109 -12.48 -12.60 2.03
N PRO A 110 -13.39 -12.15 2.93
CA PRO A 110 -13.94 -10.80 2.90
C PRO A 110 -12.89 -9.71 3.17
N TYR A 111 -12.90 -8.59 2.39
CA TYR A 111 -11.97 -7.47 2.53
C TYR A 111 -12.52 -6.38 3.47
N ILE A 112 -12.93 -6.78 4.66
CA ILE A 112 -13.55 -5.90 5.66
C ILE A 112 -12.49 -5.45 6.66
N ARG A 113 -12.50 -4.17 7.00
CA ARG A 113 -11.65 -3.67 8.09
C ARG A 113 -12.18 -4.19 9.43
N TYR A 114 -11.29 -4.66 10.28
CA TYR A 114 -11.58 -5.19 11.59
C TYR A 114 -12.51 -4.33 12.48
N GLN A 115 -12.44 -3.02 12.36
CA GLN A 115 -13.31 -2.10 13.10
C GLN A 115 -14.81 -2.29 12.81
N PHE A 116 -15.15 -3.00 11.73
CA PHE A 116 -16.52 -3.34 11.34
C PHE A 116 -16.95 -4.73 11.83
N PHE A 117 -16.05 -5.49 12.45
CA PHE A 117 -16.40 -6.74 13.14
C PHE A 117 -17.17 -6.41 14.41
N ASP A 118 -18.15 -7.23 14.74
CA ASP A 118 -18.75 -7.18 16.05
C ASP A 118 -17.78 -7.67 17.14
N ARG A 119 -18.17 -7.51 18.41
CA ARG A 119 -17.29 -7.85 19.54
C ARG A 119 -16.96 -9.35 19.60
N LYS A 120 -17.91 -10.22 19.23
CA LYS A 120 -17.72 -11.68 19.22
C LYS A 120 -16.70 -12.07 18.17
N GLN A 121 -16.89 -11.60 16.92
CA GLN A 121 -15.97 -11.82 15.82
C GLN A 121 -14.55 -11.33 16.14
N GLN A 122 -14.44 -10.18 16.83
CA GLN A 122 -13.15 -9.63 17.25
C GLN A 122 -12.42 -10.56 18.23
N VAL A 123 -13.12 -11.14 19.20
CA VAL A 123 -12.53 -12.06 20.17
C VAL A 123 -12.11 -13.35 19.47
N GLU A 124 -13.00 -13.95 18.71
CA GLU A 124 -12.74 -15.22 18.02
C GLU A 124 -11.60 -15.13 16.99
N ALA A 125 -11.51 -14.02 16.23
CA ALA A 125 -10.36 -13.76 15.38
C ALA A 125 -9.06 -13.61 16.20
N GLY A 126 -9.13 -12.94 17.36
CA GLY A 126 -8.00 -12.83 18.29
C GLY A 126 -7.48 -14.19 18.76
N ASP A 127 -8.38 -15.11 19.11
CA ASP A 127 -8.03 -16.48 19.55
C ASP A 127 -7.28 -17.26 18.46
N ILE A 128 -7.68 -17.10 17.19
CA ILE A 128 -6.97 -17.69 16.04
C ILE A 128 -5.52 -17.18 15.96
N PHE A 129 -5.32 -15.85 16.15
CA PHE A 129 -3.96 -15.28 16.15
C PHE A 129 -3.12 -15.84 17.29
N ILE A 130 -3.68 -15.93 18.50
CA ILE A 130 -2.99 -16.49 19.67
C ILE A 130 -2.59 -17.95 19.42
N LYS A 131 -3.51 -18.79 18.89
CA LYS A 131 -3.22 -20.19 18.51
C LYS A 131 -2.08 -20.29 17.49
N ALA A 132 -1.94 -19.31 16.60
CA ALA A 132 -0.87 -19.24 15.62
C ALA A 132 0.44 -18.61 16.16
N GLY A 133 0.50 -18.21 17.43
CA GLY A 133 1.66 -17.51 18.01
C GLY A 133 1.85 -16.08 17.49
N LEU A 134 0.78 -15.45 17.00
CA LEU A 134 0.78 -14.10 16.43
C LEU A 134 0.15 -13.09 17.39
N THR A 135 0.55 -11.82 17.26
CA THR A 135 -0.06 -10.72 18.01
C THR A 135 -1.24 -10.16 17.26
N TYR A 136 -2.38 -10.09 17.92
CA TYR A 136 -3.58 -9.52 17.34
C TYR A 136 -3.58 -7.98 17.38
N SER A 137 -3.99 -7.34 16.31
CA SER A 137 -4.05 -5.88 16.20
C SER A 137 -5.39 -5.43 15.62
N LYS A 138 -6.02 -4.42 16.25
CA LYS A 138 -7.25 -3.77 15.75
C LYS A 138 -7.09 -3.02 14.41
N LEU A 139 -5.88 -2.99 13.85
CA LEU A 139 -5.60 -2.40 12.52
C LEU A 139 -5.64 -3.43 11.40
N THR A 140 -5.90 -4.70 11.74
CA THR A 140 -5.89 -5.83 10.81
C THR A 140 -7.17 -5.81 9.94
N ASN A 141 -7.09 -6.39 8.76
CA ASN A 141 -8.24 -6.63 7.87
C ASN A 141 -8.72 -8.09 8.04
N ALA A 142 -10.01 -8.36 7.80
CA ALA A 142 -10.64 -9.67 7.97
C ALA A 142 -9.90 -10.80 7.26
N TRP A 143 -9.52 -10.61 5.99
CA TRP A 143 -8.83 -11.63 5.20
C TRP A 143 -7.56 -12.19 5.88
N VAL A 144 -6.93 -11.43 6.78
CA VAL A 144 -5.73 -11.88 7.50
C VAL A 144 -6.07 -13.02 8.46
N SER A 145 -7.14 -12.89 9.25
CA SER A 145 -7.59 -13.95 10.17
C SER A 145 -8.08 -15.19 9.42
N PHE A 146 -8.69 -15.00 8.24
CA PHE A 146 -9.08 -16.13 7.38
C PHE A 146 -7.86 -16.92 6.89
N VAL A 147 -6.79 -16.24 6.43
CA VAL A 147 -5.56 -16.94 6.01
C VAL A 147 -4.91 -17.68 7.17
N VAL A 148 -4.81 -17.05 8.34
CA VAL A 148 -4.21 -17.68 9.53
C VAL A 148 -5.05 -18.87 9.99
N GLY A 149 -6.36 -18.69 10.16
CA GLY A 149 -7.27 -19.75 10.59
C GLY A 149 -7.28 -20.94 9.64
N SER A 150 -7.36 -20.68 8.34
CA SER A 150 -7.29 -21.71 7.31
C SER A 150 -5.96 -22.47 7.35
N SER A 151 -4.85 -21.78 7.58
CA SER A 151 -3.55 -22.45 7.73
C SER A 151 -3.53 -23.43 8.91
N LEU A 152 -4.18 -23.09 10.03
CA LEU A 152 -4.28 -23.97 11.21
C LEU A 152 -5.20 -25.19 10.98
N LEU A 153 -6.11 -25.11 10.01
CA LEU A 153 -7.02 -26.20 9.65
C LEU A 153 -6.45 -27.16 8.59
N LEU A 154 -5.24 -26.90 8.07
CA LEU A 154 -4.59 -27.79 7.11
C LEU A 154 -4.07 -29.07 7.78
N LYS A 155 -4.08 -30.17 7.02
CA LYS A 155 -3.33 -31.38 7.36
C LYS A 155 -1.82 -31.08 7.38
N ASP A 156 -1.08 -31.78 8.24
CA ASP A 156 0.34 -31.51 8.47
C ASP A 156 1.23 -31.79 7.24
N LYS A 157 0.84 -32.73 6.39
CA LYS A 157 1.59 -33.08 5.19
C LYS A 157 0.70 -32.93 3.96
N GLY A 158 1.22 -32.20 2.97
CA GLY A 158 0.56 -32.05 1.67
C GLY A 158 -0.57 -31.02 1.64
N GLY A 159 -0.86 -30.34 2.76
CA GLY A 159 -1.92 -29.33 2.82
C GLY A 159 -1.63 -28.11 1.92
N LYS A 160 -2.68 -27.62 1.26
CA LYS A 160 -2.60 -26.51 0.32
C LYS A 160 -3.62 -25.42 0.63
N ILE A 161 -3.26 -24.16 0.44
CA ILE A 161 -4.24 -23.06 0.38
C ILE A 161 -4.15 -22.35 -0.96
N GLY A 162 -5.30 -21.95 -1.50
CA GLY A 162 -5.42 -21.11 -2.70
C GLY A 162 -6.42 -19.99 -2.45
N PHE A 163 -5.92 -18.77 -2.25
CA PHE A 163 -6.76 -17.62 -1.94
C PHE A 163 -6.61 -16.48 -2.93
N VAL A 164 -7.72 -15.78 -3.18
CA VAL A 164 -7.76 -14.45 -3.80
C VAL A 164 -7.60 -13.44 -2.68
N LEU A 165 -6.55 -12.63 -2.70
CA LEU A 165 -6.24 -11.68 -1.63
C LEU A 165 -5.94 -10.28 -2.19
N PRO A 166 -6.20 -9.21 -1.42
CA PRO A 166 -5.75 -7.88 -1.79
C PRO A 166 -4.23 -7.84 -1.97
N ALA A 167 -3.74 -7.18 -3.03
CA ALA A 167 -2.30 -6.99 -3.26
C ALA A 167 -1.59 -6.25 -2.11
N GLU A 168 -2.36 -5.66 -1.20
CA GLU A 168 -1.89 -5.12 0.08
C GLU A 168 -1.06 -6.13 0.88
N ILE A 169 -1.35 -7.45 0.77
CA ILE A 169 -0.55 -8.49 1.42
C ILE A 169 0.95 -8.36 1.12
N LEU A 170 1.32 -7.86 -0.05
CA LEU A 170 2.71 -7.76 -0.48
C LEU A 170 3.48 -6.63 0.23
N GLN A 171 2.79 -5.60 0.74
CA GLN A 171 3.47 -4.35 1.08
C GLN A 171 3.03 -3.69 2.39
N VAL A 172 1.78 -3.87 2.86
CA VAL A 172 1.30 -3.13 4.04
C VAL A 172 1.92 -3.62 5.35
N SER A 173 2.09 -2.70 6.29
CA SER A 173 2.74 -2.99 7.57
C SER A 173 1.96 -3.94 8.46
N PHE A 174 0.62 -3.85 8.47
CA PHE A 174 -0.20 -4.75 9.29
C PHE A 174 -0.13 -6.22 8.81
N ALA A 175 0.18 -6.47 7.52
CA ALA A 175 0.37 -7.82 6.99
C ALA A 175 1.80 -8.36 7.18
N LEU A 176 2.69 -7.63 7.87
CA LEU A 176 4.07 -8.09 8.10
C LEU A 176 4.13 -9.40 8.88
N GLN A 177 3.35 -9.52 9.96
CA GLN A 177 3.31 -10.75 10.75
C GLN A 177 2.75 -11.92 9.93
N LEU A 178 1.72 -11.66 9.13
CA LEU A 178 1.16 -12.67 8.23
C LEU A 178 2.20 -13.14 7.20
N ARG A 179 2.94 -12.24 6.56
CA ARG A 179 3.99 -12.64 5.61
C ARG A 179 5.07 -13.51 6.27
N LYS A 180 5.50 -13.16 7.48
CA LYS A 180 6.45 -13.98 8.25
C LYS A 180 5.86 -15.34 8.61
N PHE A 181 4.60 -15.37 9.05
CA PHE A 181 3.90 -16.60 9.35
C PHE A 181 3.81 -17.51 8.13
N ILE A 182 3.33 -17.00 6.98
CA ILE A 182 3.21 -17.76 5.73
C ILE A 182 4.59 -18.28 5.29
N ALA A 183 5.62 -17.43 5.33
CA ALA A 183 6.98 -17.79 4.93
C ALA A 183 7.56 -18.94 5.78
N GLN A 184 7.22 -19.01 7.07
CA GLN A 184 7.68 -20.05 7.98
C GLN A 184 6.80 -21.31 7.91
N PHE A 185 5.49 -21.13 7.70
CA PHE A 185 4.50 -22.22 7.74
C PHE A 185 4.49 -23.06 6.46
N TYR A 186 4.71 -22.44 5.30
CA TYR A 186 4.67 -23.10 4.00
C TYR A 186 6.07 -23.23 3.38
N ASN A 187 6.27 -24.35 2.67
CA ASN A 187 7.54 -24.63 1.99
C ASN A 187 7.56 -24.08 0.57
N LYS A 188 6.41 -23.98 -0.09
CA LYS A 188 6.27 -23.44 -1.42
C LYS A 188 5.18 -22.38 -1.46
N ILE A 189 5.51 -21.20 -1.95
CA ILE A 189 4.61 -20.07 -2.07
C ILE A 189 4.64 -19.60 -3.52
N ASN A 190 3.48 -19.54 -4.17
CA ASN A 190 3.34 -18.91 -5.48
C ASN A 190 2.41 -17.72 -5.34
N ILE A 191 2.83 -16.59 -5.89
CA ILE A 191 2.04 -15.37 -6.00
C ILE A 191 1.77 -15.12 -7.47
N ILE A 192 0.49 -15.04 -7.85
CA ILE A 192 0.11 -14.64 -9.21
C ILE A 192 -0.51 -13.26 -9.12
N SER A 193 0.03 -12.31 -9.85
CA SER A 193 -0.51 -10.97 -10.01
C SER A 193 -0.96 -10.70 -11.43
N PHE A 194 -1.75 -9.64 -11.62
CA PHE A 194 -2.29 -9.28 -12.92
C PHE A 194 -1.89 -7.84 -13.27
N GLU A 195 -1.57 -7.60 -14.55
CA GLU A 195 -1.33 -6.24 -15.04
C GLU A 195 -2.64 -5.44 -15.10
N LYS A 196 -3.75 -6.08 -15.48
CA LYS A 196 -5.09 -5.49 -15.47
C LYS A 196 -5.84 -5.79 -14.19
N LEU A 197 -6.77 -4.92 -13.82
CA LEU A 197 -7.65 -5.17 -12.67
C LEU A 197 -8.56 -6.36 -12.95
N VAL A 198 -8.61 -7.29 -12.02
CA VAL A 198 -9.49 -8.47 -12.05
C VAL A 198 -10.94 -8.09 -11.75
N PHE A 199 -11.12 -7.09 -10.90
CA PHE A 199 -12.41 -6.55 -10.49
C PHE A 199 -12.56 -5.12 -11.02
N PRO A 200 -13.08 -4.91 -12.25
CA PRO A 200 -13.11 -3.59 -12.89
C PRO A 200 -13.99 -2.58 -12.14
N ASP A 201 -15.04 -3.04 -11.48
CA ASP A 201 -16.00 -2.19 -10.74
C ASP A 201 -15.44 -1.66 -9.42
N ILE A 202 -14.34 -2.23 -8.95
CA ILE A 202 -13.62 -1.80 -7.76
C ILE A 202 -12.15 -1.65 -8.10
N GLN A 203 -11.59 -0.50 -7.75
CA GLN A 203 -10.17 -0.22 -7.98
C GLN A 203 -9.27 -0.98 -6.97
N GLN A 204 -9.58 -2.27 -6.74
CA GLN A 204 -8.84 -3.14 -5.83
C GLN A 204 -7.94 -4.08 -6.61
N GLU A 205 -6.65 -3.95 -6.42
CA GLU A 205 -5.68 -4.92 -6.86
C GLU A 205 -5.77 -6.20 -6.04
N VAL A 206 -5.75 -7.35 -6.70
CA VAL A 206 -5.69 -8.66 -6.06
C VAL A 206 -4.51 -9.49 -6.57
N VAL A 207 -4.12 -10.45 -5.76
CA VAL A 207 -3.17 -11.50 -6.08
C VAL A 207 -3.78 -12.85 -5.72
N LEU A 208 -3.39 -13.89 -6.45
CA LEU A 208 -3.64 -15.26 -6.01
C LEU A 208 -2.47 -15.69 -5.15
N LEU A 209 -2.76 -16.13 -3.93
CA LEU A 209 -1.79 -16.70 -3.00
C LEU A 209 -1.99 -18.21 -2.99
N LEU A 210 -1.03 -18.96 -3.50
CA LEU A 210 -1.05 -20.41 -3.59
C LEU A 210 0.10 -20.97 -2.75
N CYS A 211 -0.21 -21.64 -1.66
CA CYS A 211 0.80 -22.14 -0.73
C CYS A 211 0.67 -23.65 -0.51
N GLU A 212 1.79 -24.33 -0.40
CA GLU A 212 1.87 -25.77 -0.16
C GLU A 212 2.76 -26.10 1.05
N LYS A 213 2.31 -27.05 1.85
CA LYS A 213 3.04 -27.63 2.98
C LYS A 213 3.55 -29.02 2.58
N ASN A 214 4.61 -29.06 1.77
CA ASN A 214 5.11 -30.27 1.13
C ASN A 214 6.17 -31.04 1.94
N GLY A 215 6.52 -30.56 3.15
CA GLY A 215 7.50 -31.20 4.03
C GLY A 215 8.97 -30.96 3.64
N SER A 216 9.26 -30.15 2.63
CA SER A 216 10.64 -29.75 2.30
C SER A 216 11.25 -28.89 3.43
N LYS A 217 12.57 -28.96 3.58
CA LYS A 217 13.32 -28.04 4.45
C LYS A 217 13.59 -26.70 3.79
N GLU A 218 13.47 -26.63 2.46
CA GLU A 218 13.67 -25.40 1.71
C GLU A 218 12.35 -24.63 1.59
N HIS A 219 12.42 -23.34 1.80
CA HIS A 219 11.29 -22.42 1.67
C HIS A 219 11.52 -21.53 0.47
N ASN A 220 10.64 -21.61 -0.52
CA ASN A 220 10.76 -20.92 -1.78
C ASN A 220 9.51 -20.09 -2.07
N ILE A 221 9.72 -18.95 -2.70
CA ILE A 221 8.65 -18.08 -3.19
C ILE A 221 8.85 -17.80 -4.66
N GLU A 222 7.75 -17.76 -5.38
CA GLU A 222 7.71 -17.49 -6.81
C GLU A 222 6.65 -16.44 -7.09
N HIS A 223 6.94 -15.54 -8.01
CA HIS A 223 5.98 -14.56 -8.48
C HIS A 223 5.81 -14.68 -9.99
N ILE A 224 4.56 -14.78 -10.42
CA ILE A 224 4.15 -14.83 -11.82
C ILE A 224 3.25 -13.63 -12.07
N GLU A 225 3.55 -12.84 -13.09
CA GLU A 225 2.70 -11.76 -13.54
C GLU A 225 2.02 -12.14 -14.85
N LEU A 226 0.68 -12.09 -14.85
CA LEU A 226 -0.16 -12.34 -15.99
C LEU A 226 -0.75 -11.03 -16.50
N LYS A 227 -1.04 -10.96 -17.79
CA LYS A 227 -1.67 -9.78 -18.38
C LYS A 227 -3.09 -9.57 -17.82
N ASP A 228 -3.87 -10.63 -17.78
CA ASP A 228 -5.22 -10.64 -17.18
C ASP A 228 -5.63 -12.06 -16.78
N ALA A 229 -6.82 -12.18 -16.17
CA ALA A 229 -7.33 -13.46 -15.68
C ALA A 229 -7.60 -14.51 -16.78
N SER A 230 -7.70 -14.13 -18.06
CA SER A 230 -7.93 -15.08 -19.14
C SER A 230 -6.72 -16.00 -19.39
N GLU A 231 -5.51 -15.53 -19.09
CA GLU A 231 -4.28 -16.32 -19.22
C GLU A 231 -4.21 -17.49 -18.23
N LEU A 232 -5.01 -17.46 -17.14
CA LEU A 232 -5.10 -18.57 -16.18
C LEU A 232 -5.59 -19.88 -16.84
N LYS A 233 -6.40 -19.80 -17.90
CA LYS A 233 -6.90 -20.99 -18.62
C LYS A 233 -5.79 -21.79 -19.27
N THR A 234 -4.76 -21.12 -19.77
CA THR A 234 -3.62 -21.73 -20.47
C THR A 234 -2.41 -21.94 -19.57
N LEU A 235 -2.43 -21.38 -18.36
CA LEU A 235 -1.34 -21.53 -17.43
C LEU A 235 -1.27 -22.97 -16.92
N ASP A 236 -0.18 -23.65 -17.28
CA ASP A 236 0.07 -25.01 -16.84
C ASP A 236 0.45 -25.02 -15.36
N THR A 237 -0.44 -25.59 -14.53
CA THR A 237 -0.21 -25.70 -13.08
C THR A 237 1.03 -26.53 -12.72
N ALA A 238 1.48 -27.44 -13.60
CA ALA A 238 2.74 -28.18 -13.42
C ALA A 238 3.97 -27.33 -13.74
N LYS A 239 3.82 -26.26 -14.51
CA LYS A 239 4.87 -25.30 -14.89
C LYS A 239 4.93 -24.07 -13.96
N LEU A 240 4.21 -24.05 -12.85
CA LEU A 240 4.49 -23.15 -11.73
C LEU A 240 5.87 -23.50 -11.13
N LYS A 241 6.86 -23.70 -12.01
CA LYS A 241 8.26 -24.03 -11.73
C LYS A 241 9.19 -22.97 -12.34
N SER A 242 8.80 -21.72 -12.26
CA SER A 242 9.66 -20.59 -12.61
C SER A 242 10.85 -20.48 -11.62
N PRO A 243 11.89 -19.71 -11.87
CA PRO A 243 13.04 -19.68 -10.98
C PRO A 243 12.61 -19.34 -9.55
N GLN A 244 12.72 -20.33 -8.70
CA GLN A 244 12.35 -20.24 -7.30
C GLN A 244 13.29 -19.26 -6.62
N LYS A 245 12.73 -18.24 -5.99
CA LYS A 245 13.46 -17.25 -5.21
C LYS A 245 13.53 -17.71 -3.75
N LYS A 246 14.69 -17.55 -3.13
CA LYS A 246 14.82 -17.83 -1.70
C LYS A 246 14.01 -16.84 -0.91
N ILE A 247 13.25 -17.33 0.08
CA ILE A 247 12.50 -16.46 0.98
C ILE A 247 13.47 -15.78 1.93
N ASP A 248 13.51 -14.46 1.92
CA ASP A 248 14.11 -13.68 3.00
C ASP A 248 13.09 -13.48 4.12
N PHE A 249 13.29 -14.21 5.23
CA PHE A 249 12.46 -14.10 6.43
C PHE A 249 12.57 -12.74 7.13
N LYS A 250 13.57 -11.92 6.78
CA LYS A 250 13.77 -10.57 7.29
C LYS A 250 13.10 -9.53 6.41
N SER A 251 12.76 -9.87 5.17
CA SER A 251 12.13 -8.95 4.24
C SER A 251 10.77 -8.48 4.78
N ASN A 252 10.62 -7.18 4.86
CA ASN A 252 9.38 -6.57 5.32
C ASN A 252 8.32 -6.47 4.21
N LYS A 253 8.70 -6.64 2.95
CA LYS A 253 7.82 -6.49 1.78
C LYS A 253 8.07 -7.58 0.74
N TRP A 254 7.01 -8.17 0.24
CA TRP A 254 7.05 -9.17 -0.83
C TRP A 254 7.04 -8.54 -2.24
N THR A 255 6.95 -7.24 -2.35
CA THR A 255 7.16 -6.51 -3.62
C THR A 255 8.56 -6.71 -4.19
N PHE A 256 9.54 -7.08 -3.37
CA PHE A 256 10.86 -7.52 -3.82
C PHE A 256 10.80 -8.71 -4.80
N TYR A 257 9.84 -9.61 -4.64
CA TYR A 257 9.74 -10.80 -5.48
C TYR A 257 9.22 -10.54 -6.90
N PHE A 258 8.85 -9.30 -7.22
CA PHE A 258 8.68 -8.87 -8.62
C PHE A 258 10.02 -8.77 -9.37
N LEU A 259 11.13 -8.75 -8.66
CA LEU A 259 12.47 -8.68 -9.20
C LEU A 259 13.06 -10.09 -9.39
N GLU A 260 14.06 -10.21 -10.28
CA GLU A 260 14.83 -11.44 -10.39
C GLU A 260 15.79 -11.60 -9.21
N GLN A 261 16.27 -12.82 -8.94
CA GLN A 261 17.17 -13.07 -7.80
C GLN A 261 18.44 -12.22 -7.86
N GLU A 262 19.07 -12.05 -9.05
CA GLU A 262 20.22 -11.16 -9.23
C GLU A 262 19.91 -9.70 -8.86
N GLU A 263 18.71 -9.22 -9.18
CA GLU A 263 18.24 -7.86 -8.86
C GLU A 263 18.02 -7.69 -7.35
N ILE A 264 17.47 -8.71 -6.71
CA ILE A 264 17.28 -8.76 -5.24
C ILE A 264 18.64 -8.74 -4.54
N ASP A 265 19.53 -9.66 -4.90
CA ASP A 265 20.87 -9.78 -4.32
C ASP A 265 21.67 -8.48 -4.48
N PHE A 266 21.52 -7.80 -5.62
CA PHE A 266 22.14 -6.51 -5.87
C PHE A 266 21.61 -5.43 -4.90
N LEU A 267 20.29 -5.28 -4.76
CA LEU A 267 19.69 -4.27 -3.87
C LEU A 267 20.05 -4.52 -2.40
N GLU A 268 20.12 -5.78 -1.96
CA GLU A 268 20.47 -6.12 -0.58
C GLU A 268 21.94 -5.80 -0.25
N ASN A 269 22.82 -5.90 -1.24
CA ASN A 269 24.27 -5.77 -1.00
C ASN A 269 24.84 -4.39 -1.34
N ILE A 270 24.20 -3.62 -2.25
CA ILE A 270 24.76 -2.37 -2.78
C ILE A 270 25.03 -1.33 -1.67
N ALA A 271 24.17 -1.25 -0.67
CA ALA A 271 24.32 -0.31 0.44
C ALA A 271 25.65 -0.52 1.19
N LYS A 272 25.97 -1.78 1.52
CA LYS A 272 27.22 -2.13 2.21
C LYS A 272 28.42 -2.01 1.27
N LYS A 273 28.30 -2.54 0.06
CA LYS A 273 29.38 -2.57 -0.93
C LYS A 273 29.87 -1.17 -1.30
N ARG A 274 28.99 -0.17 -1.31
CA ARG A 274 29.29 1.21 -1.70
C ARG A 274 29.22 2.21 -0.55
N ASN A 275 29.05 1.76 0.69
CA ASN A 275 28.91 2.60 1.88
C ASN A 275 27.80 3.67 1.72
N ILE A 276 26.66 3.28 1.15
CA ILE A 276 25.51 4.16 0.93
C ILE A 276 24.57 4.07 2.13
N SER A 277 24.19 5.20 2.67
CA SER A 277 23.25 5.29 3.79
C SER A 277 21.83 5.62 3.30
N THR A 278 20.86 5.49 4.19
CA THR A 278 19.47 5.84 3.91
C THR A 278 19.21 7.32 4.15
N LEU A 279 18.11 7.86 3.57
CA LEU A 279 17.64 9.22 3.81
C LEU A 279 17.49 9.52 5.31
N GLY A 280 17.03 8.56 6.10
CA GLY A 280 16.86 8.70 7.55
C GLY A 280 18.15 8.96 8.33
N LYS A 281 19.33 8.69 7.76
CA LYS A 281 20.60 9.13 8.36
C LYS A 281 20.73 10.65 8.33
N TYR A 282 20.27 11.30 7.28
CA TYR A 282 20.50 12.71 6.97
C TYR A 282 19.34 13.62 7.32
N ALA A 283 18.12 13.09 7.34
CA ALA A 283 16.91 13.84 7.62
C ALA A 283 15.88 13.01 8.39
N LYS A 284 14.97 13.71 9.09
CA LYS A 284 13.77 13.13 9.69
C LYS A 284 12.57 13.47 8.81
N VAL A 285 11.74 12.48 8.52
CA VAL A 285 10.51 12.67 7.73
C VAL A 285 9.31 12.56 8.66
N GLU A 286 8.43 13.56 8.62
CA GLU A 286 7.21 13.60 9.42
C GLU A 286 5.99 13.81 8.52
N VAL A 287 4.83 13.33 8.95
CA VAL A 287 3.55 13.62 8.26
C VAL A 287 3.33 15.13 8.26
N GLY A 288 2.77 15.66 7.18
CA GLY A 288 2.31 17.04 7.14
C GLY A 288 1.23 17.35 8.18
N ILE A 289 0.87 18.60 8.29
CA ILE A 289 -0.04 19.08 9.35
C ILE A 289 -1.41 18.44 9.20
N THR A 290 -1.91 17.85 10.28
CA THR A 290 -3.27 17.30 10.33
C THR A 290 -4.23 18.38 10.84
N THR A 291 -4.91 19.02 9.92
CA THR A 291 -5.84 20.12 10.26
C THR A 291 -7.15 19.65 10.89
N GLY A 292 -7.58 18.43 10.60
CA GLY A 292 -8.90 17.90 10.97
C GLY A 292 -10.01 18.23 9.96
N SER A 293 -9.82 19.30 9.17
CA SER A 293 -10.67 19.67 8.05
C SER A 293 -9.87 20.52 7.06
N ASN A 294 -9.22 19.88 6.09
CA ASN A 294 -8.41 20.62 5.13
C ASN A 294 -9.24 21.66 4.37
N ASP A 295 -10.50 21.37 4.05
CA ASP A 295 -11.35 22.30 3.30
C ASP A 295 -11.62 23.62 4.07
N PHE A 296 -11.66 23.57 5.39
CA PHE A 296 -11.84 24.73 6.25
C PHE A 296 -10.53 25.48 6.52
N PHE A 297 -9.46 24.76 6.84
CA PHE A 297 -8.19 25.38 7.25
C PHE A 297 -7.27 25.74 6.09
N THR A 298 -7.53 25.23 4.89
CA THR A 298 -6.71 25.58 3.70
C THR A 298 -7.57 26.31 2.69
N VAL A 299 -7.22 27.58 2.44
CA VAL A 299 -8.09 28.50 1.70
C VAL A 299 -7.35 29.20 0.54
N PRO A 300 -8.10 29.62 -0.52
CA PRO A 300 -7.58 30.50 -1.54
C PRO A 300 -7.49 31.96 -1.02
N LEU A 301 -6.80 32.82 -1.76
CA LEU A 301 -6.66 34.23 -1.44
C LEU A 301 -8.03 34.94 -1.31
N THR A 302 -8.99 34.58 -2.15
CA THR A 302 -10.35 35.16 -2.13
C THR A 302 -11.04 34.99 -0.78
N THR A 303 -10.87 33.85 -0.12
CA THR A 303 -11.43 33.63 1.24
C THR A 303 -10.67 34.46 2.28
N VAL A 304 -9.35 34.63 2.12
CA VAL A 304 -8.55 35.48 3.01
C VAL A 304 -9.04 36.94 2.93
N GLU A 305 -9.31 37.42 1.73
CA GLU A 305 -9.81 38.79 1.47
C GLU A 305 -11.25 38.96 1.95
N GLU A 306 -12.16 38.00 1.65
CA GLU A 306 -13.58 38.04 2.03
C GLU A 306 -13.77 38.17 3.53
N TYR A 307 -12.98 37.45 4.33
CA TYR A 307 -13.10 37.43 5.80
C TYR A 307 -12.02 38.27 6.51
N ASP A 308 -11.17 38.98 5.78
CA ASP A 308 -10.04 39.74 6.36
C ASP A 308 -9.17 38.90 7.29
N LEU A 309 -8.61 37.80 6.73
CA LEU A 309 -7.83 36.79 7.47
C LEU A 309 -6.30 36.94 7.28
N HIS A 310 -5.83 38.07 6.80
CA HIS A 310 -4.41 38.29 6.43
C HIS A 310 -3.43 37.95 7.55
N ASP A 311 -3.74 38.31 8.80
CA ASP A 311 -2.88 38.07 9.97
C ASP A 311 -2.69 36.56 10.28
N TYR A 312 -3.67 35.74 9.90
CA TYR A 312 -3.72 34.30 10.19
C TYR A 312 -3.36 33.44 8.98
N ALA A 313 -3.32 34.01 7.78
CA ALA A 313 -3.03 33.31 6.53
C ALA A 313 -1.53 33.09 6.35
N LYS A 314 -1.09 31.86 6.44
CA LYS A 314 0.33 31.47 6.28
C LYS A 314 0.54 30.80 4.93
N PRO A 315 1.73 30.99 4.28
CA PRO A 315 2.05 30.30 3.04
C PRO A 315 1.86 28.80 3.14
N MET A 316 1.21 28.20 2.16
CA MET A 316 0.94 26.76 2.14
C MET A 316 1.05 26.17 0.74
N VAL A 317 1.47 24.89 0.71
CA VAL A 317 1.38 24.02 -0.46
C VAL A 317 0.65 22.73 -0.09
N GLY A 318 -0.50 22.49 -0.73
CA GLY A 318 -1.42 21.40 -0.39
C GLY A 318 -1.53 20.30 -1.44
N ARG A 319 -0.99 20.48 -2.64
CA ARG A 319 -1.07 19.51 -3.74
C ARG A 319 0.22 19.46 -4.54
N SER A 320 0.60 18.28 -4.99
CA SER A 320 1.81 18.06 -5.80
C SER A 320 1.86 18.86 -7.10
N VAL A 321 0.70 19.19 -7.68
CA VAL A 321 0.57 20.03 -8.88
C VAL A 321 0.93 21.49 -8.64
N GLN A 322 0.97 21.95 -7.38
CA GLN A 322 1.38 23.31 -7.00
C GLN A 322 2.91 23.47 -6.95
N VAL A 323 3.65 22.38 -7.08
CA VAL A 323 5.11 22.36 -7.04
C VAL A 323 5.65 21.98 -8.40
N ASN A 324 6.37 22.91 -9.03
CA ASN A 324 6.81 22.74 -10.42
C ASN A 324 8.22 22.13 -10.55
N SER A 325 9.04 22.14 -9.47
CA SER A 325 10.40 21.64 -9.53
C SER A 325 10.90 21.09 -8.19
N VAL A 326 12.22 21.06 -8.00
CA VAL A 326 12.90 20.53 -6.79
C VAL A 326 13.19 21.63 -5.76
N ILE A 327 12.98 22.88 -6.12
CA ILE A 327 13.02 24.03 -5.22
C ILE A 327 11.66 24.73 -5.30
N PHE A 328 10.98 24.87 -4.17
CA PHE A 328 9.73 25.62 -4.05
C PHE A 328 10.02 27.01 -3.48
N THR A 329 10.07 27.98 -4.39
CA THR A 329 10.44 29.36 -4.07
C THR A 329 9.23 30.21 -3.68
N GLU A 330 9.46 31.39 -3.10
CA GLU A 330 8.40 32.38 -2.85
C GLU A 330 7.63 32.74 -4.13
N LYS A 331 8.32 32.90 -5.26
CA LYS A 331 7.68 33.13 -6.57
C LYS A 331 6.74 32.00 -6.99
N ASP A 332 7.09 30.76 -6.69
CA ASP A 332 6.23 29.61 -6.96
C ASP A 332 4.97 29.65 -6.08
N TRP A 333 5.12 30.04 -4.79
CA TRP A 333 3.99 30.23 -3.90
C TRP A 333 3.09 31.40 -4.33
N GLU A 334 3.66 32.55 -4.69
CA GLU A 334 2.89 33.70 -5.21
C GLU A 334 2.07 33.32 -6.45
N LYS A 335 2.67 32.58 -7.38
CA LYS A 335 1.95 32.06 -8.55
C LYS A 335 0.75 31.21 -8.15
N ASN A 336 0.91 30.35 -7.15
CA ASN A 336 -0.19 29.55 -6.61
C ASN A 336 -1.25 30.43 -5.93
N LYS A 337 -0.82 31.41 -5.15
CA LYS A 337 -1.69 32.38 -4.45
C LYS A 337 -2.64 33.08 -5.42
N PHE A 338 -2.15 33.52 -6.57
CA PHE A 338 -2.96 34.24 -7.55
C PHE A 338 -3.71 33.33 -8.54
N SER A 339 -3.51 32.00 -8.49
CA SER A 339 -4.16 31.02 -9.38
C SER A 339 -5.46 30.41 -8.84
N LYS A 340 -6.11 31.02 -7.86
CA LYS A 340 -7.28 30.46 -7.14
C LYS A 340 -6.98 29.14 -6.39
N ALA A 341 -5.73 28.75 -6.26
CA ALA A 341 -5.35 27.57 -5.48
C ALA A 341 -5.52 27.83 -3.98
N LYS A 342 -5.76 26.78 -3.21
CA LYS A 342 -5.68 26.83 -1.75
C LYS A 342 -4.22 26.97 -1.34
N ALA A 343 -3.72 28.20 -1.28
CA ALA A 343 -2.31 28.53 -1.03
C ALA A 343 -2.05 29.11 0.37
N HIS A 344 -3.07 29.15 1.21
CA HIS A 344 -2.97 29.65 2.59
C HIS A 344 -3.45 28.61 3.59
N LEU A 345 -2.70 28.47 4.69
CA LEU A 345 -3.11 27.75 5.88
C LEU A 345 -3.56 28.79 6.91
N LEU A 346 -4.78 28.63 7.44
CA LEU A 346 -5.27 29.45 8.53
C LEU A 346 -4.71 28.95 9.85
N ALA A 347 -3.92 29.78 10.51
CA ALA A 347 -3.23 29.52 11.77
C ALA A 347 -3.76 30.47 12.85
N PHE A 348 -4.94 30.17 13.39
CA PHE A 348 -5.52 30.94 14.48
C PHE A 348 -4.79 30.65 15.78
N PRO A 349 -4.58 31.69 16.63
CA PRO A 349 -4.16 31.51 18.01
C PRO A 349 -5.30 30.91 18.86
N ASP A 350 -5.03 30.63 20.14
CA ASP A 350 -6.07 30.25 21.08
C ASP A 350 -7.11 31.38 21.28
N LYS A 351 -8.25 31.04 21.88
CA LYS A 351 -9.38 31.94 22.05
C LYS A 351 -9.02 33.21 22.85
N GLN A 352 -8.08 33.12 23.78
CA GLN A 352 -7.67 34.25 24.61
C GLN A 352 -6.87 35.27 23.80
N ASN A 353 -6.09 34.81 22.84
CA ASN A 353 -5.22 35.64 21.99
C ASN A 353 -5.86 36.02 20.65
N LEU A 354 -7.09 35.55 20.39
CA LEU A 354 -7.81 35.84 19.14
C LEU A 354 -8.35 37.28 19.17
N ASN A 355 -8.05 38.05 18.11
CA ASN A 355 -8.62 39.39 17.97
C ASN A 355 -10.13 39.33 17.70
N GLN A 356 -10.94 39.74 18.66
CA GLN A 356 -12.40 39.66 18.63
C GLN A 356 -13.06 40.64 17.62
N LYS A 357 -12.29 41.61 17.08
CA LYS A 357 -12.82 42.65 16.19
C LYS A 357 -12.58 42.37 14.71
N ASN A 358 -11.89 41.29 14.40
CA ASN A 358 -11.55 40.95 12.99
C ASN A 358 -12.45 39.86 12.40
N GLY A 359 -12.28 39.58 11.10
CA GLY A 359 -13.04 38.59 10.38
C GLY A 359 -12.87 37.14 10.83
N ALA A 360 -11.80 36.86 11.63
CA ALA A 360 -11.54 35.53 12.17
C ALA A 360 -12.71 34.98 12.99
N VAL A 361 -13.34 35.84 13.83
CA VAL A 361 -14.51 35.44 14.65
C VAL A 361 -15.67 35.01 13.74
N LYS A 362 -15.91 35.78 12.67
CA LYS A 362 -16.97 35.43 11.68
C LYS A 362 -16.66 34.13 10.98
N TYR A 363 -15.40 33.92 10.57
CA TYR A 363 -14.98 32.69 9.90
C TYR A 363 -15.06 31.46 10.81
N ILE A 364 -14.67 31.60 12.09
CA ILE A 364 -14.80 30.54 13.10
C ILE A 364 -16.28 30.20 13.32
N ALA A 365 -17.15 31.19 13.46
CA ALA A 365 -18.61 30.98 13.59
C ALA A 365 -19.18 30.29 12.36
N HIS A 366 -18.71 30.63 11.15
CA HIS A 366 -19.06 29.89 9.93
C HIS A 366 -18.63 28.41 10.03
N GLY A 367 -17.42 28.12 10.52
CA GLY A 367 -16.95 26.74 10.76
C GLY A 367 -17.83 25.98 11.75
N GLU A 368 -18.34 26.66 12.79
CA GLU A 368 -19.27 26.08 13.77
C GLU A 368 -20.63 25.75 13.11
N SER A 369 -21.13 26.64 12.26
CA SER A 369 -22.38 26.40 11.51
C SER A 369 -22.27 25.20 10.57
N LEU A 370 -21.07 24.94 10.02
CA LEU A 370 -20.76 23.76 9.20
C LEU A 370 -20.47 22.49 10.02
N GLY A 371 -20.48 22.59 11.36
CA GLY A 371 -20.22 21.45 12.23
C GLY A 371 -18.75 20.99 12.28
N ILE A 372 -17.81 21.81 11.79
CA ILE A 372 -16.36 21.46 11.77
C ILE A 372 -15.83 21.15 13.17
N HIS A 373 -16.28 21.88 14.18
CA HIS A 373 -15.91 21.69 15.59
C HIS A 373 -16.30 20.31 16.16
N LYS A 374 -17.28 19.61 15.55
CA LYS A 374 -17.74 18.26 15.94
C LYS A 374 -16.92 17.13 15.32
N GLY A 375 -15.97 17.44 14.43
CA GLY A 375 -15.11 16.45 13.79
C GLY A 375 -14.21 15.76 14.81
N TYR A 376 -13.85 14.47 14.56
CA TYR A 376 -13.01 13.68 15.49
C TYR A 376 -11.70 14.39 15.87
N LYS A 377 -11.00 15.00 14.92
CA LYS A 377 -9.72 15.68 15.17
C LYS A 377 -9.86 17.09 15.71
N THR A 378 -10.92 17.78 15.38
CA THR A 378 -11.20 19.13 15.86
C THR A 378 -11.85 19.10 17.23
N GLY A 379 -12.79 18.18 17.46
CA GLY A 379 -13.54 18.08 18.72
C GLY A 379 -12.72 17.66 19.95
N ILE A 380 -11.52 17.10 19.75
CA ILE A 380 -10.61 16.76 20.88
C ILE A 380 -9.67 17.90 21.27
N ARG A 381 -9.72 19.06 20.57
CA ARG A 381 -8.88 20.23 20.88
C ARG A 381 -9.60 21.14 21.87
N ASN A 382 -8.84 21.80 22.73
CA ASN A 382 -9.40 22.81 23.65
C ASN A 382 -10.11 23.91 22.85
N ASP A 383 -9.39 24.50 21.90
CA ASP A 383 -9.96 25.41 20.91
C ASP A 383 -9.94 24.66 19.54
N TRP A 384 -11.11 24.28 19.07
CA TRP A 384 -11.25 23.43 17.90
C TRP A 384 -10.58 23.98 16.63
N PHE A 385 -10.50 25.33 16.54
CA PHE A 385 -9.94 26.07 15.41
C PHE A 385 -8.41 26.22 15.47
N VAL A 386 -7.76 25.87 16.58
CA VAL A 386 -6.30 25.92 16.70
C VAL A 386 -5.69 24.69 16.05
N VAL A 387 -4.88 24.91 15.02
CA VAL A 387 -4.18 23.83 14.32
C VAL A 387 -2.88 23.50 15.05
N PRO A 388 -2.69 22.25 15.50
CA PRO A 388 -1.48 21.88 16.25
C PRO A 388 -0.27 21.68 15.33
N SER A 389 0.93 21.72 15.93
CA SER A 389 2.20 21.32 15.28
C SER A 389 2.59 22.15 14.05
N LEU A 390 2.36 23.44 14.11
CA LEU A 390 2.76 24.40 13.09
C LEU A 390 4.29 24.57 13.09
N LYS A 391 4.98 23.73 12.28
CA LYS A 391 6.42 23.82 12.05
C LYS A 391 6.70 23.87 10.55
N ILE A 392 7.51 24.83 10.13
CA ILE A 392 8.04 24.90 8.77
C ILE A 392 9.17 23.89 8.67
N SER A 393 9.18 23.11 7.58
CA SER A 393 10.22 22.12 7.31
C SER A 393 11.22 22.64 6.29
N ASP A 394 12.44 22.13 6.33
CA ASP A 394 13.51 22.49 5.40
C ASP A 394 13.20 22.02 3.98
N ALA A 395 12.54 20.85 3.86
CA ALA A 395 12.10 20.30 2.59
C ALA A 395 10.75 19.59 2.71
N LEU A 396 10.16 19.31 1.57
CA LEU A 396 8.90 18.60 1.39
C LEU A 396 9.16 17.30 0.64
N PHE A 397 8.47 16.23 1.03
CA PHE A 397 8.47 14.97 0.29
C PHE A 397 7.04 14.64 -0.13
N ILE A 398 6.83 14.47 -1.45
CA ILE A 398 5.48 14.19 -1.95
C ILE A 398 5.08 12.78 -1.54
N ARG A 399 4.00 12.68 -0.77
CA ARG A 399 3.50 11.41 -0.23
C ARG A 399 2.97 10.47 -1.32
N ARG A 400 2.16 11.02 -2.24
CA ARG A 400 1.52 10.25 -3.33
C ARG A 400 1.99 10.76 -4.67
N ASN A 401 2.62 9.88 -5.43
CA ASN A 401 3.29 10.19 -6.68
C ASN A 401 2.75 9.34 -7.82
N ASN A 402 2.66 9.92 -9.01
CA ASN A 402 2.34 9.17 -10.22
C ASN A 402 3.64 8.71 -10.91
N LEU A 403 4.41 9.64 -11.48
CA LEU A 403 5.61 9.29 -12.26
C LEU A 403 6.77 8.85 -11.35
N TYR A 404 7.19 9.71 -10.45
CA TYR A 404 8.27 9.45 -9.50
C TYR A 404 8.11 10.32 -8.25
N PRO A 405 8.57 9.86 -7.09
CA PRO A 405 8.59 10.66 -5.87
C PRO A 405 9.53 11.86 -5.98
N ARG A 406 9.17 12.98 -5.34
CA ARG A 406 9.98 14.19 -5.35
C ARG A 406 10.33 14.63 -3.93
N LEU A 407 11.60 14.93 -3.72
CA LEU A 407 12.14 15.66 -2.56
C LEU A 407 12.37 17.09 -3.01
N ILE A 408 11.86 18.08 -2.26
CA ILE A 408 11.73 19.47 -2.71
C ILE A 408 12.18 20.39 -1.58
N ILE A 409 13.13 21.29 -1.84
CA ILE A 409 13.54 22.32 -0.89
C ILE A 409 12.40 23.33 -0.70
N ASN A 410 12.13 23.72 0.54
CA ASN A 410 11.05 24.61 0.90
C ASN A 410 11.56 26.05 1.18
N GLU A 411 12.05 26.72 0.15
CA GLU A 411 12.54 28.11 0.27
C GLU A 411 11.43 29.11 0.58
N ALA A 412 10.19 28.84 0.15
CA ALA A 412 9.04 29.69 0.44
C ALA A 412 8.59 29.64 1.91
N GLY A 413 9.19 28.82 2.75
CA GLY A 413 8.74 28.63 4.13
C GLY A 413 7.29 28.20 4.23
N ALA A 414 6.77 27.46 3.24
CA ALA A 414 5.38 27.06 3.18
C ALA A 414 5.08 25.91 4.12
N TYR A 415 3.90 25.97 4.74
CA TYR A 415 3.33 24.83 5.46
C TYR A 415 2.77 23.79 4.48
N THR A 416 2.63 22.55 4.94
CA THR A 416 1.95 21.51 4.16
C THR A 416 1.05 20.66 5.05
N THR A 417 -0.04 20.17 4.46
CA THR A 417 -0.97 19.23 5.11
C THR A 417 -0.51 17.79 4.89
N ASP A 418 -1.29 16.82 5.34
CA ASP A 418 -1.03 15.38 5.25
C ASP A 418 -0.92 14.82 3.81
N THR A 419 -1.08 15.67 2.81
CA THR A 419 -0.84 15.34 1.38
C THR A 419 0.64 15.26 1.03
N MET A 420 1.52 15.89 1.80
CA MET A 420 2.97 15.84 1.70
C MET A 420 3.59 15.59 3.07
N HIS A 421 4.81 15.07 3.09
CA HIS A 421 5.60 14.94 4.30
C HIS A 421 6.52 16.13 4.48
N ARG A 422 6.75 16.49 5.73
CA ARG A 422 7.74 17.47 6.17
C ARG A 422 9.08 16.78 6.34
N VAL A 423 10.14 17.36 5.80
CA VAL A 423 11.50 16.84 5.93
C VAL A 423 12.33 17.84 6.71
N PHE A 424 12.88 17.40 7.84
CA PHE A 424 13.76 18.17 8.71
C PHE A 424 15.18 17.63 8.58
N VAL A 425 16.08 18.49 8.12
CA VAL A 425 17.49 18.11 7.88
C VAL A 425 18.24 18.03 9.21
N LYS A 426 19.04 16.99 9.37
CA LYS A 426 19.85 16.81 10.56
C LYS A 426 21.11 17.67 10.52
N GLN A 427 21.62 18.05 11.70
CA GLN A 427 22.84 18.85 11.82
C GLN A 427 24.00 18.24 11.03
N GLY A 428 24.74 19.07 10.31
CA GLY A 428 25.88 18.67 9.48
C GLY A 428 25.50 18.14 8.08
N THR A 429 24.21 18.17 7.71
CA THR A 429 23.76 17.80 6.37
C THR A 429 23.43 19.07 5.56
N ASP A 430 23.97 19.19 4.38
CA ASP A 430 23.62 20.25 3.41
C ASP A 430 22.33 19.87 2.68
N ILE A 431 21.32 20.75 2.69
CA ILE A 431 20.00 20.53 2.09
C ILE A 431 20.08 20.45 0.56
N ASN A 432 20.96 21.23 -0.06
CA ASN A 432 21.13 21.25 -1.51
C ASN A 432 21.75 19.92 -1.98
N ALA A 433 22.80 19.48 -1.28
CA ALA A 433 23.42 18.19 -1.52
C ALA A 433 22.45 17.03 -1.27
N LEU A 434 21.66 17.09 -0.18
CA LEU A 434 20.65 16.10 0.15
C LEU A 434 19.63 15.95 -0.98
N THR A 435 19.09 17.07 -1.43
CA THR A 435 18.05 17.10 -2.47
C THR A 435 18.60 16.63 -3.81
N ALA A 436 19.76 17.13 -4.23
CA ALA A 436 20.39 16.69 -5.47
C ALA A 436 20.73 15.19 -5.44
N SER A 437 21.23 14.67 -4.29
CA SER A 437 21.57 13.27 -4.09
C SER A 437 20.38 12.32 -4.23
N TYR A 438 19.16 12.81 -4.13
CA TYR A 438 17.97 12.00 -4.26
C TYR A 438 17.64 11.62 -5.72
N TYR A 439 17.96 12.48 -6.67
CA TYR A 439 17.60 12.31 -8.07
C TYR A 439 18.60 11.43 -8.84
N ASN A 440 18.57 10.14 -8.61
CA ASN A 440 19.35 9.11 -9.31
C ASN A 440 18.58 7.78 -9.36
N SER A 441 18.96 6.88 -10.26
CA SER A 441 18.25 5.62 -10.48
C SER A 441 18.23 4.71 -9.26
N LEU A 442 19.28 4.73 -8.41
CA LEU A 442 19.32 3.90 -7.21
C LEU A 442 18.29 4.37 -6.18
N SER A 443 18.24 5.66 -5.88
CA SER A 443 17.26 6.22 -4.94
C SER A 443 15.84 6.01 -5.45
N LEU A 444 15.58 6.20 -6.76
CA LEU A 444 14.27 5.96 -7.35
C LEU A 444 13.88 4.48 -7.34
N ALA A 445 14.82 3.54 -7.55
CA ALA A 445 14.55 2.11 -7.40
C ALA A 445 14.14 1.77 -5.96
N PHE A 446 14.84 2.34 -4.97
CA PHE A 446 14.50 2.13 -3.56
C PHE A 446 13.18 2.79 -3.15
N THR A 447 12.73 3.87 -3.80
CA THR A 447 11.39 4.42 -3.56
C THR A 447 10.29 3.48 -4.03
N GLU A 448 10.44 2.85 -5.19
CA GLU A 448 9.47 1.86 -5.71
C GLU A 448 9.40 0.63 -4.79
N VAL A 449 10.54 0.13 -4.33
CA VAL A 449 10.60 -1.01 -3.39
C VAL A 449 10.04 -0.66 -2.02
N SER A 450 10.36 0.54 -1.50
CA SER A 450 9.95 0.97 -0.16
C SER A 450 8.51 1.47 -0.12
N GLY A 451 7.98 1.99 -1.22
CA GLY A 451 6.65 2.55 -1.33
C GLY A 451 5.54 1.50 -1.42
N ARG A 452 4.33 1.97 -1.53
CA ARG A 452 3.11 1.19 -1.71
C ARG A 452 2.48 1.55 -3.04
N SER A 453 2.33 0.58 -3.90
CA SER A 453 1.58 0.71 -5.14
C SER A 453 0.08 0.62 -4.85
N HIS A 454 -0.68 1.57 -5.36
CA HIS A 454 -2.13 1.59 -5.31
C HIS A 454 -2.71 1.46 -6.72
N GLY A 455 -3.98 1.07 -6.79
CA GLY A 455 -4.76 1.17 -8.03
C GLY A 455 -4.65 2.59 -8.59
N GLY A 456 -4.66 2.73 -9.91
CA GLY A 456 -4.47 4.03 -10.53
C GLY A 456 -3.01 4.44 -10.76
N GLY A 457 -2.03 3.57 -10.56
CA GLY A 457 -0.61 3.84 -10.80
C GLY A 457 0.03 4.78 -9.79
N VAL A 458 -0.58 4.96 -8.63
CA VAL A 458 -0.06 5.84 -7.56
C VAL A 458 0.93 5.08 -6.68
N LEU A 459 2.12 5.68 -6.47
CA LEU A 459 3.07 5.25 -5.45
C LEU A 459 2.92 6.11 -4.19
N GLU A 460 2.65 5.51 -3.05
CA GLU A 460 2.59 6.18 -1.75
C GLU A 460 3.78 5.76 -0.89
N LEU A 461 4.45 6.72 -0.27
CA LEU A 461 5.46 6.47 0.75
C LEU A 461 5.00 7.07 2.08
N MET A 462 5.04 6.27 3.14
CA MET A 462 4.89 6.77 4.52
C MET A 462 6.23 7.33 5.01
N PRO A 463 6.27 8.17 6.07
CA PRO A 463 7.50 8.77 6.56
C PRO A 463 8.64 7.77 6.79
N ASN A 464 8.34 6.68 7.51
CA ASN A 464 9.31 5.63 7.82
C ASN A 464 9.73 4.80 6.58
N GLU A 465 8.96 4.83 5.50
CA GLU A 465 9.32 4.21 4.22
C GLU A 465 10.22 5.14 3.40
N ALA A 466 9.95 6.44 3.41
CA ALA A 466 10.82 7.44 2.80
C ALA A 466 12.20 7.46 3.46
N GLU A 467 12.28 7.38 4.80
CA GLU A 467 13.54 7.33 5.54
C GLU A 467 14.41 6.11 5.21
N LYS A 468 13.83 5.03 4.69
CA LYS A 468 14.55 3.81 4.27
C LYS A 468 15.13 3.87 2.86
N VAL A 469 14.78 4.87 2.08
CA VAL A 469 15.31 5.05 0.72
C VAL A 469 16.83 5.25 0.78
N LEU A 470 17.59 4.46 0.04
CA LEU A 470 19.03 4.65 -0.09
C LEU A 470 19.34 5.98 -0.79
N LEU A 471 20.26 6.71 -0.21
CA LEU A 471 20.65 8.02 -0.67
C LEU A 471 22.18 8.11 -0.80
N PRO A 472 22.73 8.15 -2.00
CA PRO A 472 24.16 8.34 -2.23
C PRO A 472 24.52 9.82 -2.00
N TYR A 473 24.52 10.22 -0.73
CA TYR A 473 24.79 11.58 -0.29
C TYR A 473 26.28 11.93 -0.40
N HIS A 474 26.58 12.99 -1.15
CA HIS A 474 27.90 13.60 -1.21
C HIS A 474 27.74 15.11 -1.25
N THR A 475 28.56 15.86 -0.52
CA THR A 475 28.44 17.34 -0.42
C THR A 475 28.56 18.03 -1.77
N ASP A 476 29.43 17.53 -2.66
CA ASP A 476 29.59 18.08 -4.02
C ASP A 476 28.34 17.93 -4.91
N ASN A 477 27.41 17.05 -4.55
CA ASN A 477 26.14 16.92 -5.28
C ASN A 477 25.33 18.22 -5.24
N ALA A 478 25.56 19.11 -4.26
CA ALA A 478 24.93 20.43 -4.21
C ALA A 478 25.09 21.24 -5.52
N LYS A 479 26.23 21.05 -6.20
CA LYS A 479 26.55 21.72 -7.48
C LYS A 479 25.58 21.33 -8.62
N LEU A 480 24.90 20.19 -8.50
CA LEU A 480 23.94 19.69 -9.50
C LEU A 480 22.54 20.27 -9.33
N LEU A 481 22.22 20.83 -8.15
CA LEU A 481 20.85 21.19 -7.80
C LEU A 481 20.21 22.19 -8.78
N SER A 482 20.94 23.24 -9.14
CA SER A 482 20.42 24.27 -10.06
C SER A 482 20.13 23.70 -11.45
N GLN A 483 20.95 22.76 -11.92
CA GLN A 483 20.73 22.12 -13.21
C GLN A 483 19.55 21.14 -13.15
N ILE A 484 19.41 20.38 -12.06
CA ILE A 484 18.26 19.49 -11.82
C ILE A 484 16.98 20.33 -11.76
N ASP A 485 16.98 21.45 -11.00
CA ASP A 485 15.82 22.33 -10.88
C ASP A 485 15.40 22.88 -12.23
N LYS A 486 16.35 23.36 -13.04
CA LYS A 486 16.10 23.86 -14.38
C LYS A 486 15.47 22.80 -15.28
N LEU A 487 16.09 21.62 -15.40
CA LEU A 487 15.58 20.54 -16.25
C LEU A 487 14.15 20.14 -15.87
N ILE A 488 13.85 20.03 -14.58
CA ILE A 488 12.51 19.64 -14.12
C ILE A 488 11.49 20.78 -14.33
N ARG A 489 11.87 22.05 -14.14
CA ARG A 489 11.03 23.22 -14.48
C ARG A 489 10.69 23.28 -15.97
N ASP A 490 11.65 22.93 -16.81
CA ASP A 490 11.50 22.89 -18.27
C ASP A 490 10.71 21.64 -18.72
N LYS A 491 10.23 20.82 -17.78
CA LYS A 491 9.49 19.56 -18.01
C LYS A 491 10.27 18.55 -18.86
N THR A 492 11.60 18.58 -18.78
CA THR A 492 12.46 17.57 -19.38
C THR A 492 12.13 16.18 -18.83
N ASP A 493 12.23 15.15 -19.68
CA ASP A 493 12.01 13.77 -19.21
C ASP A 493 13.00 13.46 -18.08
N ILE A 494 12.49 12.81 -17.04
CA ILE A 494 13.31 12.40 -15.88
C ILE A 494 14.50 11.52 -16.31
N GLU A 495 14.39 10.79 -17.41
CA GLU A 495 15.48 9.98 -17.94
C GLU A 495 16.74 10.81 -18.26
N GLU A 496 16.58 12.03 -18.80
CA GLU A 496 17.71 12.92 -19.08
C GLU A 496 18.34 13.43 -17.78
N VAL A 497 17.52 13.73 -16.76
CA VAL A 497 18.01 14.08 -15.43
C VAL A 497 18.82 12.92 -14.84
N LEU A 498 18.28 11.70 -14.90
CA LEU A 498 18.93 10.50 -14.35
C LEU A 498 20.21 10.16 -15.11
N LYS A 499 20.26 10.33 -16.42
CA LYS A 499 21.47 10.11 -17.22
C LYS A 499 22.63 10.96 -16.72
N MET A 500 22.38 12.25 -16.48
CA MET A 500 23.37 13.17 -15.93
C MET A 500 23.77 12.81 -14.50
N THR A 501 22.78 12.67 -13.63
CA THR A 501 23.02 12.46 -12.19
C THR A 501 23.61 11.09 -11.90
N ASN A 502 23.24 10.03 -12.61
CA ASN A 502 23.84 8.71 -12.49
C ASN A 502 25.34 8.72 -12.82
N GLN A 503 25.75 9.48 -13.86
CA GLN A 503 27.16 9.61 -14.22
C GLN A 503 27.96 10.25 -13.09
N ILE A 504 27.47 11.35 -12.52
CA ILE A 504 28.18 12.10 -11.48
C ILE A 504 28.03 11.43 -10.11
N ILE A 505 26.78 11.20 -9.67
CA ILE A 505 26.50 10.72 -8.32
C ILE A 505 26.90 9.25 -8.17
N LEU A 506 26.42 8.37 -9.04
CA LEU A 506 26.63 6.94 -8.87
C LEU A 506 28.00 6.48 -9.35
N LYS A 507 28.48 6.97 -10.51
CA LYS A 507 29.75 6.52 -11.05
C LYS A 507 30.95 7.27 -10.46
N GLU A 508 30.95 8.60 -10.51
CA GLU A 508 32.13 9.39 -10.10
C GLU A 508 32.28 9.43 -8.57
N HIS A 509 31.19 9.74 -7.82
CA HIS A 509 31.29 9.87 -6.36
C HIS A 509 31.22 8.52 -5.63
N TYR A 510 30.43 7.55 -6.13
CA TYR A 510 30.25 6.25 -5.46
C TYR A 510 30.89 5.07 -6.16
N GLY A 511 31.54 5.27 -7.32
CA GLY A 511 32.30 4.26 -8.04
C GLY A 511 31.46 3.07 -8.53
N LEU A 512 30.16 3.25 -8.80
CA LEU A 512 29.37 2.21 -9.41
C LEU A 512 29.85 1.95 -10.84
N THR A 513 29.92 0.70 -11.20
CA THR A 513 30.21 0.29 -12.59
C THR A 513 29.02 0.60 -13.49
N GLN A 514 29.24 0.71 -14.79
CA GLN A 514 28.14 0.91 -15.76
C GLN A 514 27.10 -0.21 -15.70
N LYS A 515 27.53 -1.47 -15.45
CA LYS A 515 26.63 -2.60 -15.26
C LYS A 515 25.73 -2.38 -14.03
N GLU A 516 26.27 -1.93 -12.90
CA GLU A 516 25.49 -1.62 -11.69
C GLU A 516 24.51 -0.45 -11.91
N ILE A 517 24.92 0.60 -12.60
CA ILE A 517 24.04 1.73 -12.94
C ILE A 517 22.89 1.29 -13.85
N ASN A 518 23.19 0.52 -14.89
CA ASN A 518 22.18 -0.01 -15.79
C ASN A 518 21.18 -0.93 -15.03
N LEU A 519 21.68 -1.67 -14.03
CA LEU A 519 20.87 -2.54 -13.21
C LEU A 519 19.93 -1.73 -12.30
N THR A 520 20.41 -0.65 -11.64
CA THR A 520 19.55 0.24 -10.84
C THR A 520 18.44 0.84 -11.69
N HIS A 521 18.79 1.33 -12.87
CA HIS A 521 17.85 1.93 -13.81
C HIS A 521 16.79 0.90 -14.29
N ARG A 522 17.23 -0.31 -14.66
CA ARG A 522 16.33 -1.40 -15.06
C ARG A 522 15.35 -1.76 -13.96
N ILE A 523 15.82 -1.87 -12.70
CA ILE A 523 14.96 -2.16 -11.54
C ILE A 523 13.91 -1.07 -11.36
N TRP A 524 14.33 0.21 -11.36
CA TRP A 524 13.39 1.32 -11.26
C TRP A 524 12.34 1.29 -12.37
N LYS A 525 12.76 1.13 -13.63
CA LYS A 525 11.84 1.07 -14.79
C LYS A 525 10.89 -0.12 -14.71
N LYS A 526 11.37 -1.29 -14.32
CA LYS A 526 10.54 -2.49 -14.18
C LYS A 526 9.41 -2.25 -13.18
N LEU A 527 9.73 -1.74 -11.99
CA LEU A 527 8.74 -1.52 -10.93
C LEU A 527 7.80 -0.36 -11.23
N SER A 528 8.32 0.78 -11.71
CA SER A 528 7.51 1.94 -12.05
C SER A 528 6.60 1.70 -13.25
N SER A 529 7.10 1.05 -14.31
CA SER A 529 6.30 0.69 -15.49
C SER A 529 5.20 -0.30 -15.14
N ARG A 530 5.50 -1.30 -14.30
CA ARG A 530 4.49 -2.24 -13.78
C ARG A 530 3.34 -1.49 -13.11
N ARG A 531 3.65 -0.50 -12.28
CA ARG A 531 2.66 0.32 -11.58
C ARG A 531 1.87 1.23 -12.53
N LEU A 532 2.55 1.90 -13.47
CA LEU A 532 1.96 2.91 -14.35
C LEU A 532 1.12 2.30 -15.48
N ASN A 533 1.49 1.12 -15.99
CA ASN A 533 0.80 0.50 -17.11
C ASN A 533 -0.55 -0.13 -16.75
N ARG A 534 -0.83 -0.33 -15.48
CA ARG A 534 -2.09 -0.92 -15.00
C ARG A 534 -3.35 -0.14 -15.36
N ASN A 535 -3.21 1.14 -15.69
CA ASN A 535 -4.33 2.00 -16.10
C ASN A 535 -4.44 2.20 -17.61
N LYS A 536 -3.55 1.62 -18.39
CA LYS A 536 -3.69 1.65 -19.85
C LYS A 536 -4.60 0.49 -20.25
N ILE A 537 -5.91 0.77 -20.24
CA ILE A 537 -6.96 -0.08 -20.84
C ILE A 537 -6.79 -0.05 -22.36
#